data_258997f9346c2d8bd6c957634a4c8542
#
_entry.id   258997f9346c2d8bd6c957634a4c8542
#
_cell.length_a   1.000
_cell.length_b   1.000
_cell.length_c   1.000
_cell.angle_alpha   90.00
_cell.angle_beta   90.00
_cell.angle_gamma   90.00
#
_symmetry.space_group_name_H-M   'P 1'
#
loop_
_entity.id
_entity.type
_entity.pdbx_description
1 polymer ?
#
loop_
_entity_poly.entity_id
_entity_poly.type
_entity_poly.pdbx_seq_one_letter_code
_entity_poly.pdbx_strand_id
1 'polypeptide(L)'
;MQKKAKMSLEKRHNLTGWAFLIPAALLIFIFCFYPMVQALILSFSKKGTGGSTFVGLANYQRILKDKTFQQCLFNTVFYFIIQVPVMLVLALGLAQQLNNPKIKGKGIFRTLIFLPCATSLVSYSMIFKSLFAQDGLVNNVITAIGFSRIDWFQNAWAARWVIILALIWRWTGYNMVFYLAGLQNIDYSVYEASYIDGATPFQQFLKITVPLLKPTILLTAIMSTSGTLQLFDESVNLTAGGPGKSTMTLAHYIYNISFVETPKFNYAAALSVFILVSVAILSAIQMKVGDKRD
;
A
#
# COMPACT_ATOMS: atom_id res chain seq x y z
N MET A 1 36.77 -23.82 47.96
CA MET A 1 36.49 -22.61 47.17
C MET A 1 36.27 -22.99 45.71
N GLN A 2 35.00 -23.12 45.27
CA GLN A 2 34.70 -23.42 43.88
C GLN A 2 34.91 -22.16 43.02
N LYS A 3 35.84 -22.22 42.07
CA LYS A 3 35.99 -21.21 41.03
C LYS A 3 34.71 -21.19 40.16
N LYS A 4 33.86 -20.17 40.34
CA LYS A 4 32.77 -19.88 39.38
C LYS A 4 33.42 -19.68 38.01
N ALA A 5 33.15 -20.60 37.10
CA ALA A 5 33.59 -20.49 35.70
C ALA A 5 33.05 -19.18 35.14
N LYS A 6 33.93 -18.22 34.81
CA LYS A 6 33.58 -16.97 34.15
C LYS A 6 33.03 -17.33 32.75
N MET A 7 31.78 -17.05 32.53
CA MET A 7 31.13 -17.19 31.22
C MET A 7 31.94 -16.44 30.16
N SER A 8 32.20 -17.04 28.99
CA SER A 8 32.97 -16.37 27.93
C SER A 8 32.28 -15.06 27.52
N LEU A 9 33.05 -14.05 27.13
CA LEU A 9 32.54 -12.75 26.70
C LEU A 9 31.46 -12.88 25.61
N GLU A 10 31.67 -13.78 24.69
CA GLU A 10 30.73 -14.11 23.63
C GLU A 10 29.38 -14.64 24.15
N LYS A 11 29.40 -15.59 25.10
CA LYS A 11 28.17 -16.06 25.78
C LYS A 11 27.45 -14.94 26.53
N ARG A 12 28.18 -14.04 27.15
CA ARG A 12 27.62 -12.90 27.88
C ARG A 12 26.97 -11.90 26.92
N HIS A 13 27.62 -11.57 25.79
CA HIS A 13 27.06 -10.72 24.76
C HIS A 13 25.80 -11.33 24.13
N ASN A 14 25.82 -12.63 23.80
CA ASN A 14 24.66 -13.32 23.27
C ASN A 14 23.48 -13.34 24.26
N LEU A 15 23.76 -13.63 25.54
CA LEU A 15 22.71 -13.63 26.57
C LEU A 15 22.09 -12.24 26.77
N THR A 16 22.91 -11.20 26.76
CA THR A 16 22.45 -9.81 26.84
C THR A 16 21.64 -9.45 25.61
N GLY A 17 22.09 -9.81 24.40
CA GLY A 17 21.34 -9.61 23.16
C GLY A 17 19.96 -10.27 23.18
N TRP A 18 19.89 -11.53 23.61
CA TRP A 18 18.62 -12.25 23.77
C TRP A 18 17.72 -11.61 24.84
N ALA A 19 18.28 -11.14 25.95
CA ALA A 19 17.51 -10.48 27.00
C ALA A 19 16.82 -9.20 26.53
N PHE A 20 17.44 -8.44 25.60
CA PHE A 20 16.81 -7.27 24.98
C PHE A 20 15.82 -7.64 23.85
N LEU A 21 16.05 -8.74 23.13
CA LEU A 21 15.16 -9.20 22.05
C LEU A 21 13.88 -9.87 22.56
N ILE A 22 13.95 -10.64 23.66
CA ILE A 22 12.82 -11.42 24.18
C ILE A 22 11.55 -10.59 24.43
N PRO A 23 11.60 -9.44 25.11
CA PRO A 23 10.39 -8.63 25.34
C PRO A 23 9.69 -8.22 24.04
N ALA A 24 10.45 -7.74 23.06
CA ALA A 24 9.91 -7.36 21.76
C ALA A 24 9.36 -8.57 21.00
N ALA A 25 10.09 -9.69 20.99
CA ALA A 25 9.66 -10.93 20.34
C ALA A 25 8.38 -11.48 20.97
N LEU A 26 8.25 -11.45 22.29
CA LEU A 26 7.04 -11.87 23.01
C LEU A 26 5.84 -11.00 22.64
N LEU A 27 6.01 -9.68 22.61
CA LEU A 27 4.92 -8.78 22.21
C LEU A 27 4.49 -9.03 20.76
N ILE A 28 5.41 -9.18 19.83
CA ILE A 28 5.11 -9.53 18.44
C ILE A 28 4.41 -10.88 18.36
N PHE A 29 4.88 -11.89 19.10
CA PHE A 29 4.25 -13.20 19.09
C PHE A 29 2.81 -13.15 19.61
N ILE A 30 2.58 -12.50 20.75
CA ILE A 30 1.25 -12.43 21.39
C ILE A 30 0.28 -11.58 20.57
N PHE A 31 0.72 -10.42 20.06
CA PHE A 31 -0.20 -9.46 19.43
C PHE A 31 -0.27 -9.57 17.91
N CYS A 32 0.71 -10.20 17.25
CA CYS A 32 0.69 -10.38 15.79
C CYS A 32 0.48 -11.86 15.40
N PHE A 33 1.37 -12.75 15.83
CA PHE A 33 1.31 -14.16 15.39
C PHE A 33 0.14 -14.93 15.98
N TYR A 34 -0.13 -14.78 17.27
CA TYR A 34 -1.23 -15.49 17.91
C TYR A 34 -2.61 -15.14 17.30
N PRO A 35 -3.00 -13.86 17.12
CA PRO A 35 -4.24 -13.51 16.44
C PRO A 35 -4.28 -13.96 14.97
N MET A 36 -3.14 -13.96 14.26
CA MET A 36 -3.06 -14.45 12.88
C MET A 36 -3.39 -15.97 12.81
N VAL A 37 -2.82 -16.76 13.71
CA VAL A 37 -3.12 -18.21 13.81
C VAL A 37 -4.60 -18.43 14.20
N GLN A 38 -5.12 -17.66 15.15
CA GLN A 38 -6.53 -17.71 15.51
C GLN A 38 -7.45 -17.37 14.34
N ALA A 39 -7.13 -16.32 13.57
CA ALA A 39 -7.88 -15.97 12.36
C ALA A 39 -7.84 -17.12 11.33
N LEU A 40 -6.68 -17.77 11.16
CA LEU A 40 -6.56 -18.93 10.27
C LEU A 40 -7.47 -20.08 10.73
N ILE A 41 -7.48 -20.44 12.01
CA ILE A 41 -8.37 -21.47 12.57
C ILE A 41 -9.84 -21.08 12.40
N LEU A 42 -10.19 -19.82 12.69
CA LEU A 42 -11.55 -19.30 12.53
C LEU A 42 -12.03 -19.38 11.07
N SER A 43 -11.14 -19.21 10.10
CA SER A 43 -11.48 -19.25 8.68
C SER A 43 -12.04 -20.59 8.23
N PHE A 44 -11.66 -21.69 8.90
CA PHE A 44 -12.16 -23.05 8.66
C PHE A 44 -13.35 -23.44 9.55
N SER A 45 -13.87 -22.51 10.34
CA SER A 45 -14.91 -22.77 11.32
C SER A 45 -16.18 -21.98 11.00
N LYS A 46 -17.31 -22.40 11.58
CA LYS A 46 -18.60 -21.69 11.57
C LYS A 46 -19.10 -21.55 13.00
N LYS A 47 -19.65 -20.40 13.35
CA LYS A 47 -20.32 -20.18 14.64
C LYS A 47 -21.64 -20.96 14.66
N GLY A 48 -21.81 -21.90 15.58
CA GLY A 48 -23.03 -22.66 15.84
C GLY A 48 -23.62 -22.30 17.20
N THR A 49 -24.79 -22.84 17.53
CA THR A 49 -25.51 -22.64 18.80
C THR A 49 -24.75 -23.19 20.01
N GLY A 50 -23.82 -24.13 19.81
CA GLY A 50 -22.99 -24.75 20.85
C GLY A 50 -21.50 -24.41 20.80
N GLY A 51 -21.10 -23.37 20.03
CA GLY A 51 -19.68 -22.99 19.85
C GLY A 51 -19.24 -22.95 18.40
N SER A 52 -17.92 -22.94 18.17
CA SER A 52 -17.34 -22.94 16.82
C SER A 52 -17.18 -24.39 16.32
N THR A 53 -17.80 -24.72 15.19
CA THR A 53 -17.68 -26.04 14.54
C THR A 53 -16.78 -25.95 13.33
N PHE A 54 -15.91 -26.93 13.13
CA PHE A 54 -15.06 -27.01 11.94
C PHE A 54 -15.89 -27.37 10.70
N VAL A 55 -15.77 -26.56 9.66
CA VAL A 55 -16.54 -26.71 8.40
C VAL A 55 -15.64 -26.86 7.16
N GLY A 56 -14.34 -27.03 7.35
CA GLY A 56 -13.38 -27.13 6.27
C GLY A 56 -13.43 -25.90 5.34
N LEU A 57 -13.52 -26.11 4.05
CA LEU A 57 -13.48 -25.06 3.01
C LEU A 57 -14.81 -24.37 2.73
N ALA A 58 -15.86 -24.60 3.53
CA ALA A 58 -17.21 -24.04 3.25
C ALA A 58 -17.23 -22.50 3.19
N ASN A 59 -16.44 -21.80 4.03
CA ASN A 59 -16.32 -20.35 3.98
C ASN A 59 -15.69 -19.87 2.66
N TYR A 60 -14.68 -20.59 2.17
CA TYR A 60 -14.00 -20.25 0.90
C TYR A 60 -14.91 -20.52 -0.31
N GLN A 61 -15.70 -21.60 -0.29
CA GLN A 61 -16.72 -21.84 -1.34
C GLN A 61 -17.79 -20.75 -1.35
N ARG A 62 -18.15 -20.24 -0.16
CA ARG A 62 -19.08 -19.12 -0.03
C ARG A 62 -18.49 -17.84 -0.59
N ILE A 63 -17.19 -17.54 -0.36
CA ILE A 63 -16.49 -16.37 -0.91
C ILE A 63 -16.65 -16.32 -2.43
N LEU A 64 -16.46 -17.43 -3.13
CA LEU A 64 -16.55 -17.49 -4.59
C LEU A 64 -17.95 -17.17 -5.14
N LYS A 65 -19.01 -17.43 -4.35
CA LYS A 65 -20.41 -17.18 -4.70
C LYS A 65 -20.92 -15.82 -4.23
N ASP A 66 -20.16 -15.10 -3.41
CA ASP A 66 -20.58 -13.82 -2.83
C ASP A 66 -20.39 -12.66 -3.81
N LYS A 67 -21.49 -12.12 -4.31
CA LYS A 67 -21.52 -10.99 -5.25
C LYS A 67 -20.87 -9.73 -4.65
N THR A 68 -21.02 -9.50 -3.32
CA THR A 68 -20.36 -8.37 -2.65
C THR A 68 -18.85 -8.54 -2.66
N PHE A 69 -18.36 -9.74 -2.36
CA PHE A 69 -16.94 -10.05 -2.45
C PHE A 69 -16.41 -9.81 -3.88
N GLN A 70 -17.09 -10.32 -4.90
CA GLN A 70 -16.69 -10.14 -6.30
C GLN A 70 -16.59 -8.67 -6.68
N GLN A 71 -17.54 -7.85 -6.25
CA GLN A 71 -17.52 -6.39 -6.46
C GLN A 71 -16.34 -5.73 -5.73
N CYS A 72 -16.11 -6.08 -4.46
CA CYS A 72 -14.99 -5.56 -3.68
C CYS A 72 -13.63 -5.99 -4.24
N LEU A 73 -13.53 -7.23 -4.71
CA LEU A 73 -12.33 -7.74 -5.38
C LEU A 73 -12.06 -6.95 -6.67
N PHE A 74 -13.07 -6.75 -7.50
CA PHE A 74 -12.95 -5.94 -8.71
C PHE A 74 -12.45 -4.52 -8.38
N ASN A 75 -13.06 -3.84 -7.39
CA ASN A 75 -12.64 -2.50 -6.99
C ASN A 75 -11.18 -2.49 -6.51
N THR A 76 -10.80 -3.43 -5.65
CA THR A 76 -9.44 -3.52 -5.11
C THR A 76 -8.40 -3.78 -6.20
N VAL A 77 -8.68 -4.70 -7.13
CA VAL A 77 -7.82 -5.00 -8.28
C VAL A 77 -7.76 -3.82 -9.25
N PHE A 78 -8.88 -3.14 -9.49
CA PHE A 78 -8.94 -1.94 -10.33
C PHE A 78 -8.05 -0.82 -9.77
N TYR A 79 -8.13 -0.55 -8.47
CA TYR A 79 -7.24 0.41 -7.81
C TYR A 79 -5.78 -0.02 -7.94
N PHE A 80 -5.47 -1.27 -7.68
CA PHE A 80 -4.12 -1.79 -7.77
C PHE A 80 -3.50 -1.62 -9.16
N ILE A 81 -4.22 -2.02 -10.21
CA ILE A 81 -3.71 -1.99 -11.59
C ILE A 81 -3.47 -0.57 -12.10
N ILE A 82 -4.30 0.40 -11.70
CA ILE A 82 -4.18 1.77 -12.19
C ILE A 82 -3.30 2.61 -11.27
N GLN A 83 -3.63 2.65 -9.97
CA GLN A 83 -3.01 3.57 -9.03
C GLN A 83 -1.54 3.24 -8.80
N VAL A 84 -1.18 1.96 -8.58
CA VAL A 84 0.20 1.59 -8.22
C VAL A 84 1.19 1.91 -9.36
N PRO A 85 1.00 1.48 -10.61
CA PRO A 85 1.94 1.82 -11.68
C PRO A 85 2.04 3.33 -11.93
N VAL A 86 0.91 4.04 -12.00
CA VAL A 86 0.90 5.48 -12.25
C VAL A 86 1.64 6.23 -11.15
N MET A 87 1.36 5.89 -9.90
CA MET A 87 2.01 6.50 -8.73
C MET A 87 3.52 6.27 -8.72
N LEU A 88 3.98 5.04 -8.99
CA LEU A 88 5.41 4.71 -8.99
C LEU A 88 6.15 5.43 -10.13
N VAL A 89 5.55 5.51 -11.32
CA VAL A 89 6.12 6.26 -12.46
C VAL A 89 6.20 7.75 -12.15
N LEU A 90 5.15 8.33 -11.60
CA LEU A 90 5.15 9.75 -11.18
C LEU A 90 6.19 10.01 -10.10
N ALA A 91 6.27 9.14 -9.09
CA ALA A 91 7.25 9.24 -8.00
C ALA A 91 8.69 9.20 -8.52
N LEU A 92 8.98 8.27 -9.44
CA LEU A 92 10.29 8.14 -10.06
C LEU A 92 10.65 9.36 -10.92
N GLY A 93 9.70 9.85 -11.73
CA GLY A 93 9.89 11.07 -12.53
C GLY A 93 10.15 12.31 -11.67
N LEU A 94 9.39 12.48 -10.58
CA LEU A 94 9.61 13.58 -9.63
C LEU A 94 10.93 13.46 -8.90
N ALA A 95 11.32 12.26 -8.48
CA ALA A 95 12.62 12.01 -7.85
C ALA A 95 13.78 12.37 -8.78
N GLN A 96 13.71 11.93 -10.05
CA GLN A 96 14.71 12.25 -11.06
C GLN A 96 14.84 13.76 -11.28
N GLN A 97 13.72 14.47 -11.38
CA GLN A 97 13.75 15.94 -11.51
C GLN A 97 14.37 16.61 -10.29
N LEU A 98 13.95 16.23 -9.08
CA LEU A 98 14.45 16.81 -7.84
C LEU A 98 15.89 16.40 -7.49
N ASN A 99 16.44 15.37 -8.13
CA ASN A 99 17.85 15.00 -8.03
C ASN A 99 18.76 15.95 -8.83
N ASN A 100 18.22 16.67 -9.84
CA ASN A 100 19.01 17.59 -10.68
C ASN A 100 19.63 18.71 -9.82
N PRO A 101 20.98 18.90 -9.80
CA PRO A 101 21.65 19.93 -9.00
C PRO A 101 21.26 21.35 -9.36
N LYS A 102 20.80 21.60 -10.58
CA LYS A 102 20.43 22.93 -11.08
C LYS A 102 19.12 23.47 -10.51
N ILE A 103 18.25 22.64 -9.95
CA ILE A 103 16.97 23.09 -9.39
C ILE A 103 17.19 23.81 -8.05
N LYS A 104 16.80 25.07 -7.98
CA LYS A 104 16.81 25.88 -6.76
C LYS A 104 15.57 25.53 -5.90
N GLY A 105 15.73 25.56 -4.58
CA GLY A 105 14.60 25.34 -3.66
C GLY A 105 14.12 23.88 -3.55
N LYS A 106 14.93 22.90 -3.92
CA LYS A 106 14.59 21.46 -3.86
C LYS A 106 13.96 21.01 -2.54
N GLY A 107 14.44 21.54 -1.41
CA GLY A 107 13.91 21.21 -0.10
C GLY A 107 12.43 21.57 0.03
N ILE A 108 12.03 22.73 -0.46
CA ILE A 108 10.63 23.17 -0.45
C ILE A 108 9.77 22.24 -1.29
N PHE A 109 10.18 21.92 -2.52
CA PHE A 109 9.44 21.00 -3.39
C PHE A 109 9.34 19.59 -2.78
N ARG A 110 10.42 19.05 -2.20
CA ARG A 110 10.39 17.76 -1.49
C ARG A 110 9.38 17.77 -0.36
N THR A 111 9.37 18.82 0.45
CA THR A 111 8.44 18.96 1.57
C THR A 111 6.99 19.06 1.08
N LEU A 112 6.72 19.91 0.09
CA LEU A 112 5.36 20.09 -0.45
C LEU A 112 4.81 18.82 -1.09
N ILE A 113 5.62 18.06 -1.82
CA ILE A 113 5.20 16.80 -2.47
C ILE A 113 5.04 15.67 -1.43
N PHE A 114 5.80 15.70 -0.34
CA PHE A 114 5.69 14.72 0.74
C PHE A 114 4.55 15.05 1.73
N LEU A 115 4.19 16.31 1.88
CA LEU A 115 3.20 16.80 2.86
C LEU A 115 1.87 16.05 2.84
N PRO A 116 1.29 15.67 1.66
CA PRO A 116 0.07 14.87 1.61
C PRO A 116 0.12 13.57 2.42
N CYS A 117 1.25 12.88 2.39
CA CYS A 117 1.43 11.64 3.15
C CYS A 117 1.42 11.89 4.67
N ALA A 118 1.91 13.03 5.12
CA ALA A 118 1.97 13.42 6.53
C ALA A 118 0.65 13.98 7.07
N THR A 119 -0.32 14.32 6.22
CA THR A 119 -1.61 14.85 6.65
C THR A 119 -2.51 13.77 7.27
N SER A 120 -3.36 14.16 8.22
CA SER A 120 -4.33 13.24 8.81
C SER A 120 -5.32 12.76 7.74
N LEU A 121 -5.71 11.49 7.85
CA LEU A 121 -6.63 10.86 6.92
C LEU A 121 -7.98 11.57 6.80
N VAL A 122 -8.53 12.00 7.93
CA VAL A 122 -9.80 12.71 7.97
C VAL A 122 -9.70 14.06 7.28
N SER A 123 -8.64 14.83 7.58
CA SER A 123 -8.43 16.15 6.98
C SER A 123 -8.29 16.07 5.46
N TYR A 124 -7.48 15.15 4.97
CA TYR A 124 -7.31 15.01 3.53
C TYR A 124 -8.59 14.53 2.83
N SER A 125 -9.37 13.64 3.48
CA SER A 125 -10.67 13.20 2.95
C SER A 125 -11.68 14.35 2.88
N MET A 126 -11.69 15.24 3.85
CA MET A 126 -12.53 16.45 3.83
C MET A 126 -12.13 17.39 2.70
N ILE A 127 -10.82 17.58 2.46
CA ILE A 127 -10.31 18.40 1.35
C ILE A 127 -10.79 17.81 0.02
N PHE A 128 -10.63 16.51 -0.21
CA PHE A 128 -11.08 15.87 -1.44
C PHE A 128 -12.60 15.93 -1.61
N LYS A 129 -13.38 15.71 -0.56
CA LYS A 129 -14.85 15.89 -0.60
C LYS A 129 -15.25 17.30 -1.01
N SER A 130 -14.57 18.33 -0.47
CA SER A 130 -14.83 19.72 -0.82
C SER A 130 -14.41 20.03 -2.26
N LEU A 131 -13.25 19.56 -2.71
CA LEU A 131 -12.75 19.79 -4.07
C LEU A 131 -13.66 19.18 -5.14
N PHE A 132 -14.19 17.96 -4.88
CA PHE A 132 -15.04 17.20 -5.78
C PHE A 132 -16.53 17.32 -5.47
N ALA A 133 -16.94 18.25 -4.60
CA ALA A 133 -18.35 18.57 -4.36
C ALA A 133 -19.04 19.11 -5.62
N GLN A 134 -20.37 19.13 -5.65
CA GLN A 134 -21.15 19.70 -6.77
C GLN A 134 -20.75 21.14 -7.09
N ASP A 135 -20.53 21.95 -6.06
CA ASP A 135 -20.06 23.35 -6.17
C ASP A 135 -18.56 23.47 -5.88
N GLY A 136 -17.81 22.36 -5.93
CA GLY A 136 -16.40 22.30 -5.64
C GLY A 136 -15.53 22.86 -6.78
N LEU A 137 -14.25 23.09 -6.45
CA LEU A 137 -13.28 23.67 -7.39
C LEU A 137 -13.19 22.88 -8.70
N VAL A 138 -13.20 21.55 -8.63
CA VAL A 138 -13.06 20.68 -9.82
C VAL A 138 -14.23 20.90 -10.78
N ASN A 139 -15.46 20.93 -10.31
CA ASN A 139 -16.63 21.20 -11.13
C ASN A 139 -16.67 22.63 -11.66
N ASN A 140 -16.20 23.61 -10.89
CA ASN A 140 -16.09 25.00 -11.36
C ASN A 140 -15.09 25.12 -12.54
N VAL A 141 -13.95 24.42 -12.46
CA VAL A 141 -12.99 24.37 -13.56
C VAL A 141 -13.59 23.66 -14.79
N ILE A 142 -14.27 22.51 -14.59
CA ILE A 142 -14.92 21.74 -15.65
C ILE A 142 -15.96 22.59 -16.39
N THR A 143 -16.79 23.33 -15.64
CA THR A 143 -17.80 24.22 -16.24
C THR A 143 -17.18 25.42 -16.94
N ALA A 144 -16.08 25.97 -16.42
CA ALA A 144 -15.37 27.09 -17.06
C ALA A 144 -14.78 26.71 -18.43
N ILE A 145 -14.44 25.45 -18.65
CA ILE A 145 -13.96 24.95 -19.96
C ILE A 145 -15.08 24.37 -20.84
N GLY A 146 -16.35 24.57 -20.46
CA GLY A 146 -17.52 24.27 -21.28
C GLY A 146 -18.13 22.87 -21.11
N PHE A 147 -17.71 22.09 -20.12
CA PHE A 147 -18.33 20.79 -19.81
C PHE A 147 -19.41 20.90 -18.72
N SER A 148 -20.31 19.93 -18.67
CA SER A 148 -21.32 19.82 -17.62
C SER A 148 -20.71 19.35 -16.29
N ARG A 149 -21.31 19.78 -15.18
CA ARG A 149 -20.94 19.31 -13.83
C ARG A 149 -21.05 17.80 -13.72
N ILE A 150 -20.10 17.19 -13.02
CA ILE A 150 -20.05 15.75 -12.75
C ILE A 150 -20.47 15.53 -11.31
N ASP A 151 -21.36 14.58 -11.10
CA ASP A 151 -21.71 14.11 -9.75
C ASP A 151 -20.73 13.02 -9.32
N TRP A 152 -19.59 13.48 -8.78
CA TRP A 152 -18.43 12.64 -8.49
C TRP A 152 -18.72 11.52 -7.49
N PHE A 153 -19.59 11.75 -6.51
CA PHE A 153 -19.85 10.80 -5.44
C PHE A 153 -21.10 9.94 -5.67
N GLN A 154 -21.99 10.30 -6.62
CA GLN A 154 -23.16 9.53 -6.98
C GLN A 154 -22.95 8.69 -8.26
N ASN A 155 -21.91 8.99 -9.01
CA ASN A 155 -21.54 8.18 -10.16
C ASN A 155 -20.45 7.16 -9.76
N ALA A 156 -20.74 5.86 -9.99
CA ALA A 156 -19.87 4.77 -9.58
C ALA A 156 -18.46 4.84 -10.19
N TRP A 157 -18.33 5.26 -11.45
CA TRP A 157 -17.04 5.39 -12.11
C TRP A 157 -16.28 6.64 -11.64
N ALA A 158 -16.97 7.77 -11.53
CA ALA A 158 -16.40 9.00 -11.06
C ALA A 158 -15.86 8.85 -9.62
N ALA A 159 -16.61 8.21 -8.73
CA ALA A 159 -16.19 7.95 -7.34
C ALA A 159 -14.91 7.09 -7.28
N ARG A 160 -14.76 6.08 -8.16
CA ARG A 160 -13.51 5.31 -8.26
C ARG A 160 -12.32 6.17 -8.65
N TRP A 161 -12.51 7.06 -9.61
CA TRP A 161 -11.44 7.97 -10.04
C TRP A 161 -11.05 8.96 -8.96
N VAL A 162 -12.00 9.45 -8.16
CA VAL A 162 -11.68 10.29 -7.00
C VAL A 162 -10.77 9.56 -6.02
N ILE A 163 -11.06 8.29 -5.72
CA ILE A 163 -10.19 7.47 -4.84
C ILE A 163 -8.79 7.29 -5.46
N ILE A 164 -8.71 6.97 -6.76
CA ILE A 164 -7.41 6.80 -7.45
C ILE A 164 -6.59 8.09 -7.39
N LEU A 165 -7.20 9.24 -7.70
CA LEU A 165 -6.53 10.53 -7.64
C LEU A 165 -6.05 10.88 -6.22
N ALA A 166 -6.89 10.61 -5.22
CA ALA A 166 -6.55 10.81 -3.82
C ALA A 166 -5.35 9.94 -3.39
N LEU A 167 -5.35 8.66 -3.78
CA LEU A 167 -4.25 7.74 -3.49
C LEU A 167 -2.94 8.15 -4.18
N ILE A 168 -3.01 8.52 -5.47
CA ILE A 168 -1.85 8.99 -6.23
C ILE A 168 -1.29 10.26 -5.56
N TRP A 169 -2.13 11.25 -5.28
CA TRP A 169 -1.71 12.49 -4.63
C TRP A 169 -1.04 12.25 -3.27
N ARG A 170 -1.59 11.35 -2.47
CA ARG A 170 -1.10 11.06 -1.12
C ARG A 170 0.21 10.30 -1.13
N TRP A 171 0.33 9.24 -1.93
CA TRP A 171 1.41 8.28 -1.83
C TRP A 171 2.57 8.49 -2.82
N THR A 172 2.40 9.35 -3.85
CA THR A 172 3.48 9.67 -4.80
C THR A 172 4.69 10.29 -4.09
N GLY A 173 4.45 11.24 -3.17
CA GLY A 173 5.52 11.89 -2.43
C GLY A 173 6.29 10.94 -1.52
N TYR A 174 5.60 9.98 -0.89
CA TYR A 174 6.20 8.94 -0.08
C TYR A 174 7.19 8.08 -0.91
N ASN A 175 6.74 7.55 -2.04
CA ASN A 175 7.57 6.75 -2.93
C ASN A 175 8.71 7.57 -3.57
N MET A 176 8.48 8.84 -3.89
CA MET A 176 9.50 9.76 -4.40
C MET A 176 10.70 9.87 -3.44
N VAL A 177 10.48 9.90 -2.14
CA VAL A 177 11.58 10.01 -1.15
C VAL A 177 12.47 8.76 -1.18
N PHE A 178 11.90 7.56 -1.33
CA PHE A 178 12.70 6.33 -1.49
C PHE A 178 13.55 6.37 -2.75
N TYR A 179 12.97 6.80 -3.87
CA TYR A 179 13.71 6.90 -5.13
C TYR A 179 14.79 7.98 -5.07
N LEU A 180 14.50 9.10 -4.42
CA LEU A 180 15.49 10.16 -4.25
C LEU A 180 16.68 9.70 -3.39
N ALA A 181 16.42 8.92 -2.33
CA ALA A 181 17.49 8.32 -1.52
C ALA A 181 18.29 7.31 -2.34
N GLY A 182 17.64 6.49 -3.15
CA GLY A 182 18.31 5.56 -4.06
C GLY A 182 19.17 6.27 -5.11
N LEU A 183 18.66 7.36 -5.71
CA LEU A 183 19.40 8.16 -6.69
C LEU A 183 20.67 8.79 -6.10
N GLN A 184 20.66 9.18 -4.82
CA GLN A 184 21.82 9.76 -4.16
C GLN A 184 22.94 8.76 -3.89
N ASN A 185 22.66 7.46 -3.97
CA ASN A 185 23.66 6.38 -3.84
C ASN A 185 24.33 6.00 -5.17
N ILE A 186 23.87 6.56 -6.29
CA ILE A 186 24.47 6.31 -7.61
C ILE A 186 25.64 7.28 -7.77
N ASP A 187 26.83 6.74 -8.05
CA ASP A 187 28.03 7.56 -8.30
C ASP A 187 27.82 8.40 -9.56
N TYR A 188 28.11 9.69 -9.45
CA TYR A 188 27.95 10.63 -10.57
C TYR A 188 28.87 10.31 -11.75
N SER A 189 30.02 9.68 -11.50
CA SER A 189 30.95 9.25 -12.53
C SER A 189 30.33 8.34 -13.60
N VAL A 190 29.30 7.55 -13.23
CA VAL A 190 28.53 6.71 -14.18
C VAL A 190 27.80 7.56 -15.21
N TYR A 191 27.23 8.69 -14.76
CA TYR A 191 26.55 9.62 -15.67
C TYR A 191 27.53 10.42 -16.52
N GLU A 192 28.69 10.81 -16.00
CA GLU A 192 29.75 11.47 -16.76
C GLU A 192 30.30 10.56 -17.86
N ALA A 193 30.62 9.32 -17.55
CA ALA A 193 31.07 8.34 -18.55
C ALA A 193 30.03 8.16 -19.66
N SER A 194 28.77 7.97 -19.30
CA SER A 194 27.70 7.80 -20.28
C SER A 194 27.45 9.04 -21.15
N TYR A 195 27.72 10.24 -20.62
CA TYR A 195 27.65 11.47 -21.38
C TYR A 195 28.78 11.55 -22.42
N ILE A 196 30.00 11.11 -22.06
CA ILE A 196 31.14 11.02 -22.99
C ILE A 196 30.84 10.02 -24.11
N ASP A 197 30.13 8.91 -23.79
CA ASP A 197 29.65 7.90 -24.75
C ASP A 197 28.49 8.40 -25.63
N GLY A 198 28.04 9.65 -25.47
CA GLY A 198 27.00 10.28 -26.28
C GLY A 198 25.57 9.90 -25.89
N ALA A 199 25.35 9.35 -24.68
CA ALA A 199 24.01 9.02 -24.21
C ALA A 199 23.18 10.27 -23.93
N THR A 200 21.95 10.32 -24.45
CA THR A 200 20.99 11.38 -24.14
C THR A 200 20.47 11.23 -22.70
N PRO A 201 19.96 12.33 -22.07
CA PRO A 201 19.38 12.26 -20.71
C PRO A 201 18.27 11.20 -20.56
N PHE A 202 17.48 10.97 -21.59
CA PHE A 202 16.44 9.95 -21.60
C PHE A 202 17.02 8.54 -21.66
N GLN A 203 18.08 8.34 -22.43
CA GLN A 203 18.83 7.06 -22.45
C GLN A 203 19.51 6.79 -21.13
N GLN A 204 20.12 7.80 -20.50
CA GLN A 204 20.68 7.69 -19.14
C GLN A 204 19.60 7.28 -18.14
N PHE A 205 18.43 7.89 -18.19
CA PHE A 205 17.32 7.54 -17.33
C PHE A 205 16.90 6.08 -17.49
N LEU A 206 16.61 5.63 -18.71
CA LEU A 206 16.09 4.29 -18.96
C LEU A 206 17.15 3.18 -18.83
N LYS A 207 18.40 3.44 -19.25
CA LYS A 207 19.44 2.41 -19.34
C LYS A 207 20.38 2.38 -18.13
N ILE A 208 20.41 3.45 -17.33
CA ILE A 208 21.30 3.56 -16.16
C ILE A 208 20.48 3.74 -14.88
N THR A 209 19.69 4.82 -14.81
CA THR A 209 18.97 5.17 -13.58
C THR A 209 17.95 4.11 -13.19
N VAL A 210 17.07 3.70 -14.09
CA VAL A 210 16.01 2.72 -13.80
C VAL A 210 16.60 1.35 -13.43
N PRO A 211 17.59 0.79 -14.14
CA PRO A 211 18.22 -0.46 -13.74
C PRO A 211 18.94 -0.40 -12.39
N LEU A 212 19.67 0.67 -12.10
CA LEU A 212 20.36 0.84 -10.82
C LEU A 212 19.38 1.05 -9.65
N LEU A 213 18.21 1.63 -9.90
CA LEU A 213 17.13 1.77 -8.92
C LEU A 213 16.21 0.54 -8.82
N LYS A 214 16.42 -0.49 -9.63
CA LYS A 214 15.57 -1.70 -9.65
C LYS A 214 15.29 -2.28 -8.26
N PRO A 215 16.25 -2.41 -7.33
CA PRO A 215 15.98 -2.90 -5.97
C PRO A 215 15.02 -1.98 -5.19
N THR A 216 15.18 -0.66 -5.31
CA THR A 216 14.31 0.32 -4.65
C THR A 216 12.92 0.34 -5.27
N ILE A 217 12.83 0.23 -6.61
CA ILE A 217 11.56 0.13 -7.33
C ILE A 217 10.81 -1.13 -6.90
N LEU A 218 11.50 -2.26 -6.79
CA LEU A 218 10.91 -3.51 -6.34
C LEU A 218 10.38 -3.40 -4.90
N LEU A 219 11.17 -2.84 -4.00
CA LEU A 219 10.76 -2.61 -2.62
C LEU A 219 9.48 -1.77 -2.53
N THR A 220 9.47 -0.61 -3.21
CA THR A 220 8.31 0.30 -3.21
C THR A 220 7.10 -0.31 -3.92
N ALA A 221 7.30 -1.12 -4.96
CA ALA A 221 6.23 -1.84 -5.63
C ALA A 221 5.58 -2.88 -4.70
N ILE A 222 6.36 -3.66 -3.96
CA ILE A 222 5.85 -4.65 -2.99
C ILE A 222 5.08 -3.94 -1.86
N MET A 223 5.64 -2.87 -1.30
CA MET A 223 4.99 -2.09 -0.24
C MET A 223 3.67 -1.48 -0.73
N SER A 224 3.66 -0.90 -1.93
CA SER A 224 2.47 -0.30 -2.53
C SER A 224 1.41 -1.34 -2.89
N THR A 225 1.81 -2.51 -3.38
CA THR A 225 0.92 -3.64 -3.63
C THR A 225 0.22 -4.10 -2.36
N SER A 226 0.99 -4.32 -1.30
CA SER A 226 0.46 -4.70 0.01
C SER A 226 -0.50 -3.65 0.56
N GLY A 227 -0.14 -2.37 0.50
CA GLY A 227 -0.98 -1.26 0.96
C GLY A 227 -2.29 -1.15 0.18
N THR A 228 -2.25 -1.29 -1.15
CA THR A 228 -3.46 -1.16 -1.98
C THR A 228 -4.40 -2.36 -1.86
N LEU A 229 -3.88 -3.58 -1.71
CA LEU A 229 -4.72 -4.76 -1.47
C LEU A 229 -5.42 -4.73 -0.11
N GLN A 230 -4.87 -4.02 0.85
CA GLN A 230 -5.42 -3.79 2.19
C GLN A 230 -6.09 -2.42 2.34
N LEU A 231 -6.36 -1.74 1.22
CA LEU A 231 -6.95 -0.40 1.20
C LEU A 231 -8.29 -0.38 1.96
N PHE A 232 -8.36 0.45 2.99
CA PHE A 232 -9.54 0.59 3.84
C PHE A 232 -9.96 2.05 3.97
N ASP A 233 -9.04 2.87 4.38
CA ASP A 233 -9.27 4.23 4.87
C ASP A 233 -9.93 5.15 3.84
N GLU A 234 -9.44 5.16 2.61
CA GLU A 234 -9.97 5.99 1.54
C GLU A 234 -11.37 5.53 1.12
N SER A 235 -11.61 4.21 1.07
CA SER A 235 -12.93 3.66 0.76
C SER A 235 -13.97 4.05 1.81
N VAL A 236 -13.59 4.10 3.10
CA VAL A 236 -14.50 4.49 4.19
C VAL A 236 -14.67 6.00 4.23
N ASN A 237 -13.58 6.77 4.27
CA ASN A 237 -13.63 8.19 4.58
C ASN A 237 -14.01 9.06 3.37
N LEU A 238 -13.67 8.70 2.14
CA LEU A 238 -14.05 9.48 0.96
C LEU A 238 -15.45 9.18 0.47
N THR A 239 -15.82 7.91 0.37
CA THR A 239 -17.05 7.50 -0.34
C THR A 239 -17.99 6.64 0.51
N ALA A 240 -17.58 6.22 1.72
CA ALA A 240 -18.30 5.24 2.54
C ALA A 240 -18.66 3.95 1.75
N GLY A 241 -17.81 3.58 0.78
CA GLY A 241 -18.03 2.43 -0.10
C GLY A 241 -19.03 2.64 -1.24
N GLY A 242 -19.66 3.84 -1.33
CA GLY A 242 -20.72 4.16 -2.29
C GLY A 242 -20.25 4.70 -3.64
N PRO A 243 -21.20 4.92 -4.56
CA PRO A 243 -22.61 4.50 -4.52
C PRO A 243 -22.75 2.98 -4.72
N GLY A 244 -23.75 2.36 -4.09
CA GLY A 244 -24.08 0.94 -4.33
C GLY A 244 -22.92 -0.06 -4.16
N LYS A 245 -22.00 0.17 -3.21
CA LYS A 245 -20.76 -0.61 -2.98
C LYS A 245 -19.72 -0.51 -4.11
N SER A 246 -19.86 0.45 -5.02
CA SER A 246 -18.99 0.59 -6.19
C SER A 246 -17.54 0.94 -5.86
N THR A 247 -17.27 1.48 -4.67
CA THR A 247 -15.94 1.86 -4.22
C THR A 247 -15.48 1.06 -3.00
N MET A 248 -16.33 0.15 -2.50
CA MET A 248 -16.01 -0.70 -1.36
C MET A 248 -14.85 -1.63 -1.71
N THR A 249 -13.82 -1.67 -0.86
CA THR A 249 -12.67 -2.56 -0.98
C THR A 249 -12.85 -3.84 -0.16
N LEU A 250 -11.95 -4.80 -0.34
CA LEU A 250 -12.00 -6.04 0.45
C LEU A 250 -11.83 -5.78 1.94
N ALA A 251 -10.91 -4.91 2.35
CA ALA A 251 -10.70 -4.57 3.76
C ALA A 251 -11.91 -3.83 4.35
N HIS A 252 -12.55 -2.94 3.57
CA HIS A 252 -13.79 -2.28 3.98
C HIS A 252 -14.94 -3.28 4.15
N TYR A 253 -15.05 -4.26 3.26
CA TYR A 253 -16.06 -5.32 3.39
C TYR A 253 -15.83 -6.18 4.64
N ILE A 254 -14.58 -6.57 4.93
CA ILE A 254 -14.23 -7.29 6.16
C ILE A 254 -14.66 -6.49 7.40
N TYR A 255 -14.38 -5.20 7.42
CA TYR A 255 -14.78 -4.32 8.52
C TYR A 255 -16.31 -4.30 8.71
N ASN A 256 -17.06 -4.15 7.62
CA ASN A 256 -18.53 -4.07 7.68
C ASN A 256 -19.15 -5.35 8.24
N ILE A 257 -18.72 -6.53 7.76
CA ILE A 257 -19.26 -7.82 8.24
C ILE A 257 -18.74 -8.22 9.63
N SER A 258 -17.71 -7.54 10.13
CA SER A 258 -17.17 -7.80 11.47
C SER A 258 -17.75 -6.87 12.54
N PHE A 259 -17.98 -5.59 12.20
CA PHE A 259 -18.23 -4.56 13.19
C PHE A 259 -19.47 -3.69 12.92
N VAL A 260 -19.94 -3.60 11.68
CA VAL A 260 -21.09 -2.73 11.31
C VAL A 260 -22.38 -3.56 11.19
N GLU A 261 -22.32 -4.68 10.49
CA GLU A 261 -23.42 -5.63 10.33
C GLU A 261 -23.48 -6.64 11.50
N THR A 262 -24.39 -7.61 11.42
CA THR A 262 -24.36 -8.76 12.34
C THR A 262 -23.01 -9.48 12.21
N PRO A 263 -22.20 -9.59 13.28
CA PRO A 263 -20.84 -10.07 13.21
C PRO A 263 -20.73 -11.49 12.67
N LYS A 264 -19.91 -11.67 11.62
CA LYS A 264 -19.62 -12.95 10.95
C LYS A 264 -18.11 -13.19 10.97
N PHE A 265 -17.49 -13.20 12.15
CA PHE A 265 -16.04 -13.27 12.31
C PHE A 265 -15.38 -14.45 11.58
N ASN A 266 -16.03 -15.61 11.53
CA ASN A 266 -15.50 -16.77 10.82
C ASN A 266 -15.37 -16.50 9.31
N TYR A 267 -16.38 -15.86 8.71
CA TYR A 267 -16.37 -15.50 7.31
C TYR A 267 -15.40 -14.33 7.04
N ALA A 268 -15.35 -13.33 7.91
CA ALA A 268 -14.38 -12.24 7.86
C ALA A 268 -12.93 -12.77 7.93
N ALA A 269 -12.68 -13.75 8.80
CA ALA A 269 -11.38 -14.42 8.89
C ALA A 269 -10.98 -15.12 7.58
N ALA A 270 -11.93 -15.80 6.91
CA ALA A 270 -11.65 -16.42 5.62
C ALA A 270 -11.31 -15.38 4.53
N LEU A 271 -11.99 -14.22 4.52
CA LEU A 271 -11.66 -13.09 3.63
C LEU A 271 -10.26 -12.51 3.95
N SER A 272 -9.92 -12.38 5.24
CA SER A 272 -8.59 -11.89 5.64
C SER A 272 -7.47 -12.84 5.22
N VAL A 273 -7.67 -14.15 5.35
CA VAL A 273 -6.74 -15.16 4.85
C VAL A 273 -6.63 -15.11 3.33
N PHE A 274 -7.73 -14.86 2.61
CA PHE A 274 -7.70 -14.67 1.15
C PHE A 274 -6.81 -13.47 0.77
N ILE A 275 -6.95 -12.33 1.45
CA ILE A 275 -6.08 -11.16 1.21
C ILE A 275 -4.62 -11.51 1.52
N LEU A 276 -4.34 -12.14 2.66
CA LEU A 276 -2.99 -12.54 3.07
C LEU A 276 -2.31 -13.40 2.00
N VAL A 277 -3.00 -14.43 1.51
CA VAL A 277 -2.49 -15.32 0.46
C VAL A 277 -2.28 -14.56 -0.85
N SER A 278 -3.22 -13.68 -1.23
CA SER A 278 -3.10 -12.86 -2.44
C SER A 278 -1.90 -11.92 -2.38
N VAL A 279 -1.68 -11.23 -1.26
CA VAL A 279 -0.51 -10.38 -1.03
C VAL A 279 0.78 -11.20 -1.10
N ALA A 280 0.83 -12.36 -0.43
CA ALA A 280 2.01 -13.21 -0.42
C ALA A 280 2.37 -13.71 -1.82
N ILE A 281 1.39 -14.16 -2.60
CA ILE A 281 1.60 -14.62 -3.99
C ILE A 281 2.09 -13.48 -4.87
N LEU A 282 1.44 -12.32 -4.84
CA LEU A 282 1.85 -11.17 -5.67
C LEU A 282 3.23 -10.67 -5.29
N SER A 283 3.54 -10.58 -3.99
CA SER A 283 4.88 -10.20 -3.52
C SER A 283 5.96 -11.20 -3.96
N ALA A 284 5.67 -12.50 -3.88
CA ALA A 284 6.59 -13.53 -4.35
C ALA A 284 6.82 -13.46 -5.87
N ILE A 285 5.77 -13.17 -6.65
CA ILE A 285 5.88 -12.96 -8.10
C ILE A 285 6.74 -11.72 -8.38
N GLN A 286 6.49 -10.61 -7.70
CA GLN A 286 7.26 -9.36 -7.85
C GLN A 286 8.73 -9.57 -7.50
N MET A 287 9.03 -10.27 -6.39
CA MET A 287 10.40 -10.63 -6.02
C MET A 287 11.08 -11.47 -7.10
N LYS A 288 10.42 -12.53 -7.59
CA LYS A 288 10.99 -13.41 -8.63
C LYS A 288 11.25 -12.69 -9.94
N VAL A 289 10.37 -11.77 -10.33
CA VAL A 289 10.53 -10.95 -11.54
C VAL A 289 11.62 -9.89 -11.35
N GLY A 290 11.70 -9.32 -10.14
CA GLY A 290 12.70 -8.30 -9.79
C GLY A 290 14.12 -8.85 -9.60
N ASP A 291 14.25 -10.10 -9.14
CA ASP A 291 15.54 -10.75 -8.83
C ASP A 291 16.24 -11.40 -10.06
N LYS A 292 15.65 -11.28 -11.25
CA LYS A 292 16.39 -11.65 -12.47
C LYS A 292 17.60 -10.73 -12.59
N ARG A 293 18.71 -11.17 -12.02
CA ARG A 293 20.06 -10.64 -12.27
C ARG A 293 20.41 -11.07 -13.68
N ASP A 294 20.29 -10.14 -14.62
CA ASP A 294 20.94 -10.27 -15.94
C ASP A 294 22.41 -9.97 -15.81
#